data_f9ea1a319c343700a177f482d77e0eff
#
_entry.id   f9ea1a319c343700a177f482d77e0eff
#
_cell.length_a   1.000
_cell.length_b   1.000
_cell.length_c   1.000
_cell.angle_alpha   90.00
_cell.angle_beta   90.00
_cell.angle_gamma   90.00
#
_symmetry.space_group_name_H-M   'P 1'
#
loop_
_entity.id
_entity.type
_entity.pdbx_description
1 polymer ?
#
loop_
_entity_poly.entity_id
_entity_poly.type
_entity_poly.pdbx_seq_one_letter_code
_entity_poly.pdbx_strand_id
1 'polypeptide(L)'
;MTSTPSWQAQARRLLVELLPPFAVACAILPFVIAHGKPWPWQPSTIDLQVYVYAVKDMLAGKDIFATTTPFWNLYFIYPPIAAVLMTPLAFGPYLMWQLVWTAGLIWAQQSVLRRCGVPRGWKLGLVGVAVVLAVEPIRTTLGYGQVNTLLMAFVVADLLPDAEGERRRLPQGVLTGLATVIKLTPGLFVVFFFLIGKKRAAL
;
A
#
# COMPACT_ATOMS: atom_id res chain seq x y z
N MET A 1 -15.99 -24.84 25.48
CA MET A 1 -15.01 -25.65 24.68
C MET A 1 -15.04 -25.12 23.25
N THR A 2 -14.11 -24.28 22.87
CA THR A 2 -13.98 -23.78 21.48
C THR A 2 -13.21 -24.83 20.69
N SER A 3 -13.92 -25.57 19.81
CA SER A 3 -13.29 -26.53 18.91
C SER A 3 -12.31 -25.79 18.01
N THR A 4 -11.03 -26.19 18.06
CA THR A 4 -10.02 -25.72 17.09
C THR A 4 -10.50 -26.07 15.68
N PRO A 5 -10.50 -25.12 14.73
CA PRO A 5 -10.93 -25.41 13.37
C PRO A 5 -10.04 -26.51 12.77
N SER A 6 -10.66 -27.45 12.05
CA SER A 6 -9.93 -28.53 11.38
C SER A 6 -8.88 -27.94 10.41
N TRP A 7 -7.75 -28.67 10.21
CA TRP A 7 -6.70 -28.22 9.27
C TRP A 7 -7.23 -27.90 7.87
N GLN A 8 -8.26 -28.61 7.41
CA GLN A 8 -8.95 -28.34 6.13
C GLN A 8 -9.65 -26.97 6.13
N ALA A 9 -10.29 -26.59 7.23
CA ALA A 9 -10.91 -25.26 7.35
C ALA A 9 -9.87 -24.14 7.37
N GLN A 10 -8.72 -24.36 8.00
CA GLN A 10 -7.61 -23.42 8.01
C GLN A 10 -6.99 -23.28 6.61
N ALA A 11 -6.71 -24.38 5.93
CA ALA A 11 -6.17 -24.39 4.57
C ALA A 11 -7.13 -23.69 3.59
N ARG A 12 -8.43 -23.96 3.66
CA ARG A 12 -9.44 -23.28 2.84
C ARG A 12 -9.49 -21.78 3.11
N ARG A 13 -9.38 -21.34 4.36
CA ARG A 13 -9.32 -19.91 4.69
C ARG A 13 -8.08 -19.25 4.08
N LEU A 14 -6.91 -19.86 4.23
CA LEU A 14 -5.67 -19.35 3.64
C LEU A 14 -5.77 -19.24 2.11
N LEU A 15 -6.32 -20.25 1.44
CA LEU A 15 -6.53 -20.20 -0.01
C LEU A 15 -7.47 -19.05 -0.41
N VAL A 16 -8.58 -18.89 0.30
CA VAL A 16 -9.52 -17.78 0.01
C VAL A 16 -8.90 -16.41 0.24
N GLU A 17 -7.97 -16.27 1.17
CA GLU A 17 -7.29 -15.00 1.46
C GLU A 17 -6.09 -14.73 0.54
N LEU A 18 -5.33 -15.75 0.13
CA LEU A 18 -4.13 -15.62 -0.69
C LEU A 18 -4.43 -15.60 -2.19
N LEU A 19 -5.50 -16.28 -2.64
CA LEU A 19 -5.84 -16.35 -4.06
C LEU A 19 -6.08 -14.98 -4.71
N PRO A 20 -6.81 -14.03 -4.09
CA PRO A 20 -7.02 -12.71 -4.68
C PRO A 20 -5.73 -11.91 -4.91
N PRO A 21 -4.82 -11.73 -3.93
CA PRO A 21 -3.58 -11.00 -4.18
C PRO A 21 -2.66 -11.72 -5.16
N PHE A 22 -2.63 -13.04 -5.17
CA PHE A 22 -1.88 -13.83 -6.14
C PHE A 22 -2.39 -13.63 -7.58
N ALA A 23 -3.71 -13.62 -7.78
CA ALA A 23 -4.31 -13.35 -9.08
C ALA A 23 -3.96 -11.94 -9.60
N VAL A 24 -3.93 -10.93 -8.73
CA VAL A 24 -3.49 -9.57 -9.09
C VAL A 24 -2.01 -9.56 -9.48
N ALA A 25 -1.18 -10.24 -8.73
CA ALA A 25 0.25 -10.35 -9.04
C ALA A 25 0.46 -11.00 -10.42
N CYS A 26 -0.25 -12.09 -10.73
CA CYS A 26 -0.19 -12.74 -12.04
C CYS A 26 -0.71 -11.85 -13.18
N ALA A 27 -1.73 -11.03 -12.94
CA ALA A 27 -2.30 -10.14 -13.96
C ALA A 27 -1.33 -9.04 -14.40
N ILE A 28 -0.44 -8.62 -13.53
CA ILE A 28 0.58 -7.61 -13.85
C ILE A 28 1.76 -8.23 -14.63
N LEU A 29 2.00 -9.52 -14.53
CA LEU A 29 3.13 -10.21 -15.13
C LEU A 29 3.32 -9.93 -16.64
N PRO A 30 2.27 -9.94 -17.50
CA PRO A 30 2.41 -9.68 -18.93
C PRO A 30 2.96 -8.27 -19.25
N PHE A 31 2.59 -7.25 -18.45
CA PHE A 31 3.08 -5.87 -18.66
C PHE A 31 4.57 -5.72 -18.37
N VAL A 32 5.10 -6.65 -17.64
CA VAL A 32 6.50 -6.73 -17.25
C VAL A 32 7.35 -7.45 -18.29
N ILE A 33 6.84 -8.57 -18.77
CA ILE A 33 7.54 -9.37 -19.80
C ILE A 33 7.64 -8.58 -21.10
N ALA A 34 6.59 -7.82 -21.46
CA ALA A 34 6.56 -7.02 -22.69
C ALA A 34 7.68 -5.94 -22.72
N HIS A 35 8.20 -5.52 -21.59
CA HIS A 35 9.28 -4.53 -21.50
C HIS A 35 10.66 -5.16 -21.21
N GLY A 36 10.76 -6.46 -21.24
CA GLY A 36 12.01 -7.21 -21.07
C GLY A 36 12.61 -7.15 -19.67
N LYS A 37 11.80 -6.77 -18.66
CA LYS A 37 12.25 -6.71 -17.27
C LYS A 37 11.26 -7.40 -16.34
N PRO A 38 11.72 -8.04 -15.24
CA PRO A 38 10.84 -8.85 -14.40
C PRO A 38 9.87 -7.98 -13.55
N TRP A 39 8.60 -8.34 -13.61
CA TRP A 39 7.62 -7.82 -12.68
C TRP A 39 7.94 -8.29 -11.24
N PRO A 40 7.61 -7.52 -10.22
CA PRO A 40 6.83 -6.27 -10.19
C PRO A 40 7.69 -5.00 -10.25
N TRP A 41 8.94 -5.11 -10.60
CA TRP A 41 9.98 -4.08 -10.45
C TRP A 41 10.16 -3.24 -11.71
N GLN A 42 9.07 -3.03 -12.43
CA GLN A 42 9.08 -2.21 -13.64
C GLN A 42 8.24 -0.95 -13.47
N PRO A 43 8.84 0.15 -13.72
CA PRO A 43 10.23 0.45 -14.08
C PRO A 43 11.17 0.47 -12.86
N SER A 44 11.53 -0.68 -12.34
CA SER A 44 12.49 -0.90 -11.24
C SER A 44 12.05 -0.39 -9.86
N THR A 45 10.74 -0.26 -9.59
CA THR A 45 10.18 0.32 -8.35
C THR A 45 10.86 1.63 -7.96
N ILE A 46 10.89 2.57 -8.92
CA ILE A 46 11.70 3.80 -8.81
C ILE A 46 11.39 4.62 -7.56
N ASP A 47 10.11 4.68 -7.15
CA ASP A 47 9.74 5.42 -5.94
C ASP A 47 10.21 4.71 -4.66
N LEU A 48 10.19 3.37 -4.63
CA LEU A 48 10.78 2.62 -3.52
C LEU A 48 12.29 2.87 -3.43
N GLN A 49 13.00 3.02 -4.57
CA GLN A 49 14.42 3.40 -4.54
C GLN A 49 14.60 4.77 -3.89
N VAL A 50 13.78 5.76 -4.24
CA VAL A 50 13.82 7.09 -3.61
C VAL A 50 13.72 6.98 -2.09
N TYR A 51 12.79 6.16 -1.58
CA TYR A 51 12.62 5.98 -0.14
C TYR A 51 13.85 5.34 0.50
N VAL A 52 14.38 4.28 -0.10
CA VAL A 52 15.57 3.57 0.40
C VAL A 52 16.80 4.48 0.43
N TYR A 53 17.04 5.25 -0.63
CA TYR A 53 18.19 6.17 -0.69
C TYR A 53 18.06 7.31 0.32
N ALA A 54 16.88 7.94 0.41
CA ALA A 54 16.64 9.00 1.38
C ALA A 54 16.86 8.55 2.83
N VAL A 55 16.36 7.34 3.17
CA VAL A 55 16.55 6.79 4.53
C VAL A 55 18.02 6.50 4.81
N LYS A 56 18.77 5.91 3.86
CA LYS A 56 20.19 5.65 4.03
C LYS A 56 21.00 6.94 4.23
N ASP A 57 20.69 7.98 3.47
CA ASP A 57 21.34 9.27 3.61
C ASP A 57 20.94 9.98 4.91
N MET A 58 19.69 9.87 5.35
CA MET A 58 19.26 10.34 6.68
C MET A 58 20.08 9.69 7.80
N LEU A 59 20.24 8.36 7.76
CA LEU A 59 21.06 7.64 8.76
C LEU A 59 22.53 7.97 8.69
N ALA A 60 23.03 8.40 7.54
CA ALA A 60 24.39 8.89 7.35
C ALA A 60 24.58 10.37 7.70
N GLY A 61 23.54 11.04 8.23
CA GLY A 61 23.56 12.46 8.59
C GLY A 61 23.60 13.42 7.39
N LYS A 62 23.21 12.96 6.19
CA LYS A 62 23.14 13.78 4.99
C LYS A 62 21.76 14.42 4.82
N ASP A 63 21.69 15.45 3.98
CA ASP A 63 20.44 16.07 3.60
C ASP A 63 19.62 15.15 2.69
N ILE A 64 18.47 14.69 3.18
CA ILE A 64 17.56 13.81 2.45
C ILE A 64 16.95 14.46 1.21
N PHE A 65 16.86 15.79 1.17
CA PHE A 65 16.30 16.53 0.04
C PHE A 65 17.32 16.79 -1.05
N ALA A 66 18.61 16.67 -0.75
CA ALA A 66 19.70 16.70 -1.75
C ALA A 66 19.96 15.30 -2.36
N THR A 67 19.41 14.24 -1.77
CA THR A 67 19.57 12.86 -2.27
C THR A 67 18.84 12.66 -3.58
N THR A 68 19.52 12.06 -4.57
CA THR A 68 18.92 11.63 -5.82
C THR A 68 19.16 10.14 -6.06
N THR A 69 18.24 9.49 -6.79
CA THR A 69 18.46 8.12 -7.24
C THR A 69 19.50 8.06 -8.37
N PRO A 70 20.40 7.05 -8.42
CA PRO A 70 21.54 7.04 -9.34
C PRO A 70 21.19 7.10 -10.82
N PHE A 71 20.07 6.47 -11.25
CA PHE A 71 19.72 6.37 -12.67
C PHE A 71 18.67 7.38 -13.12
N TRP A 72 17.76 7.77 -12.22
CA TRP A 72 16.60 8.58 -12.56
C TRP A 72 16.68 10.01 -12.04
N ASN A 73 17.66 10.33 -11.21
CA ASN A 73 17.85 11.62 -10.56
C ASN A 73 16.58 12.12 -9.84
N LEU A 74 15.84 11.21 -9.22
CA LEU A 74 14.60 11.54 -8.51
C LEU A 74 14.92 11.93 -7.07
N TYR A 75 14.29 13.03 -6.64
CA TYR A 75 14.44 13.56 -5.28
C TYR A 75 13.40 12.97 -4.33
N PHE A 76 13.74 12.93 -3.05
CA PHE A 76 12.78 12.67 -1.98
C PHE A 76 11.95 13.93 -1.74
N ILE A 77 10.64 13.85 -1.97
CA ILE A 77 9.71 15.00 -1.91
C ILE A 77 8.65 14.85 -0.81
N TYR A 78 8.86 13.93 0.12
CA TYR A 78 7.94 13.69 1.23
C TYR A 78 8.37 14.45 2.48
N PRO A 79 7.47 14.68 3.46
CA PRO A 79 7.83 15.23 4.77
C PRO A 79 8.94 14.41 5.45
N PRO A 80 9.85 15.02 6.23
CA PRO A 80 10.96 14.32 6.88
C PRO A 80 10.54 13.13 7.73
N ILE A 81 9.38 13.24 8.38
CA ILE A 81 8.83 12.16 9.21
C ILE A 81 8.51 10.90 8.38
N ALA A 82 8.22 11.03 7.09
CA ALA A 82 8.06 9.87 6.22
C ALA A 82 9.36 9.07 6.12
N ALA A 83 10.52 9.73 6.02
CA ALA A 83 11.81 9.05 6.03
C ALA A 83 12.06 8.34 7.36
N VAL A 84 11.69 8.96 8.49
CA VAL A 84 11.77 8.34 9.81
C VAL A 84 10.91 7.07 9.89
N LEU A 85 9.67 7.13 9.43
CA LEU A 85 8.76 5.97 9.42
C LEU A 85 9.24 4.85 8.46
N MET A 86 9.97 5.23 7.42
CA MET A 86 10.54 4.31 6.42
C MET A 86 11.93 3.80 6.80
N THR A 87 12.47 4.13 8.00
CA THR A 87 13.78 3.69 8.47
C THR A 87 14.07 2.20 8.28
N PRO A 88 13.11 1.27 8.46
CA PRO A 88 13.36 -0.14 8.21
C PRO A 88 13.90 -0.44 6.79
N LEU A 89 13.58 0.38 5.79
CA LEU A 89 14.01 0.20 4.40
C LEU A 89 15.53 0.33 4.21
N ALA A 90 16.25 0.91 5.17
CA ALA A 90 17.72 0.99 5.12
C ALA A 90 18.39 -0.35 5.31
N PHE A 91 17.73 -1.33 5.94
CA PHE A 91 18.29 -2.59 6.37
C PHE A 91 17.88 -3.75 5.47
N GLY A 92 18.81 -4.64 5.19
CA GLY A 92 18.57 -5.82 4.38
C GLY A 92 18.66 -5.59 2.85
N PRO A 93 18.55 -6.67 2.07
CA PRO A 93 18.67 -6.60 0.62
C PRO A 93 17.47 -5.90 -0.03
N TYR A 94 17.73 -5.13 -1.08
CA TYR A 94 16.70 -4.38 -1.80
C TYR A 94 15.58 -5.27 -2.35
N LEU A 95 15.91 -6.45 -2.88
CA LEU A 95 14.93 -7.42 -3.37
C LEU A 95 13.91 -7.84 -2.30
N MET A 96 14.35 -8.00 -1.04
CA MET A 96 13.45 -8.29 0.06
C MET A 96 12.40 -7.18 0.22
N TRP A 97 12.84 -5.93 0.18
CA TRP A 97 11.93 -4.80 0.29
C TRP A 97 11.02 -4.64 -0.92
N GLN A 98 11.50 -4.92 -2.14
CA GLN A 98 10.65 -4.95 -3.32
C GLN A 98 9.48 -5.95 -3.15
N LEU A 99 9.78 -7.16 -2.67
CA LEU A 99 8.76 -8.19 -2.44
C LEU A 99 7.78 -7.79 -1.34
N VAL A 100 8.30 -7.41 -0.17
CA VAL A 100 7.48 -7.02 1.00
C VAL A 100 6.63 -5.80 0.67
N TRP A 101 7.21 -4.79 0.03
CA TRP A 101 6.52 -3.55 -0.34
C TRP A 101 5.39 -3.82 -1.34
N THR A 102 5.70 -4.56 -2.41
CA THR A 102 4.71 -4.91 -3.43
C THR A 102 3.58 -5.76 -2.85
N ALA A 103 3.89 -6.73 -2.00
CA ALA A 103 2.88 -7.52 -1.30
C ALA A 103 2.00 -6.63 -0.41
N GLY A 104 2.59 -5.65 0.30
CA GLY A 104 1.88 -4.66 1.10
C GLY A 104 0.95 -3.78 0.27
N LEU A 105 1.39 -3.30 -0.90
CA LEU A 105 0.57 -2.50 -1.81
C LEU A 105 -0.60 -3.31 -2.39
N ILE A 106 -0.37 -4.55 -2.80
CA ILE A 106 -1.44 -5.46 -3.28
C ILE A 106 -2.45 -5.72 -2.16
N TRP A 107 -1.97 -6.02 -0.95
CA TRP A 107 -2.83 -6.20 0.21
C TRP A 107 -3.66 -4.94 0.52
N ALA A 108 -3.06 -3.75 0.44
CA ALA A 108 -3.74 -2.47 0.61
C ALA A 108 -4.86 -2.27 -0.42
N GLN A 109 -4.58 -2.54 -1.71
CA GLN A 109 -5.58 -2.50 -2.78
C GLN A 109 -6.76 -3.46 -2.49
N GLN A 110 -6.46 -4.70 -2.12
CA GLN A 110 -7.50 -5.69 -1.81
C GLN A 110 -8.32 -5.27 -0.58
N SER A 111 -7.70 -4.64 0.40
CA SER A 111 -8.38 -4.10 1.59
C SER A 111 -9.35 -2.97 1.23
N VAL A 112 -8.97 -2.09 0.30
CA VAL A 112 -9.85 -1.03 -0.23
C VAL A 112 -11.06 -1.64 -0.94
N LEU A 113 -10.84 -2.57 -1.86
CA LEU A 113 -11.92 -3.23 -2.61
C LEU A 113 -12.93 -3.92 -1.68
N ARG A 114 -12.44 -4.59 -0.63
CA ARG A 114 -13.31 -5.21 0.39
C ARG A 114 -14.18 -4.18 1.10
N ARG A 115 -13.61 -3.04 1.50
CA ARG A 115 -14.38 -1.96 2.14
C ARG A 115 -15.36 -1.29 1.21
N CYS A 116 -15.10 -1.32 -0.10
CA CYS A 116 -16.05 -0.91 -1.13
C CYS A 116 -17.15 -1.97 -1.43
N GLY A 117 -17.22 -3.04 -0.64
CA GLY A 117 -18.28 -4.04 -0.75
C GLY A 117 -17.98 -5.23 -1.68
N VAL A 118 -16.74 -5.36 -2.17
CA VAL A 118 -16.35 -6.53 -2.98
C VAL A 118 -16.20 -7.76 -2.07
N PRO A 119 -16.98 -8.84 -2.30
CA PRO A 119 -16.92 -10.05 -1.46
C PRO A 119 -15.56 -10.73 -1.51
N ARG A 120 -15.17 -11.36 -0.39
CA ARG A 120 -13.94 -12.17 -0.31
C ARG A 120 -13.95 -13.34 -1.32
N GLY A 121 -12.80 -13.92 -1.54
CA GLY A 121 -12.60 -15.06 -2.42
C GLY A 121 -12.38 -14.67 -3.88
N TRP A 122 -12.80 -15.51 -4.82
CA TRP A 122 -12.51 -15.35 -6.24
C TRP A 122 -13.02 -14.04 -6.85
N LYS A 123 -14.15 -13.51 -6.35
CA LYS A 123 -14.71 -12.22 -6.80
C LYS A 123 -13.77 -11.06 -6.49
N LEU A 124 -13.17 -11.05 -5.29
CA LEU A 124 -12.18 -10.05 -4.91
C LEU A 124 -10.94 -10.11 -5.81
N GLY A 125 -10.48 -11.34 -6.16
CA GLY A 125 -9.41 -11.55 -7.10
C GLY A 125 -9.74 -11.01 -8.49
N LEU A 126 -10.91 -11.36 -9.02
CA LEU A 126 -11.35 -10.93 -10.34
C LEU A 126 -11.46 -9.40 -10.43
N VAL A 127 -12.10 -8.76 -9.46
CA VAL A 127 -12.22 -7.28 -9.42
C VAL A 127 -10.84 -6.64 -9.25
N GLY A 128 -9.98 -7.20 -8.40
CA GLY A 128 -8.61 -6.72 -8.23
C GLY A 128 -7.80 -6.76 -9.52
N VAL A 129 -7.89 -7.86 -10.27
CA VAL A 129 -7.27 -8.00 -11.59
C VAL A 129 -7.85 -6.98 -12.56
N ALA A 130 -9.18 -6.86 -12.66
CA ALA A 130 -9.83 -5.91 -13.56
C ALA A 130 -9.42 -4.46 -13.25
N VAL A 131 -9.31 -4.08 -11.97
CA VAL A 131 -8.86 -2.74 -11.56
C VAL A 131 -7.43 -2.48 -11.99
N VAL A 132 -6.52 -3.45 -11.81
CA VAL A 132 -5.11 -3.29 -12.24
C VAL A 132 -5.00 -3.18 -13.76
N LEU A 133 -5.81 -3.94 -14.52
CA LEU A 133 -5.78 -3.91 -15.97
C LEU A 133 -6.43 -2.64 -16.54
N ALA A 134 -7.55 -2.20 -15.98
CA ALA A 134 -8.36 -1.11 -16.50
C ALA A 134 -7.98 0.27 -15.95
N VAL A 135 -7.41 0.33 -14.73
CA VAL A 135 -7.12 1.59 -14.03
C VAL A 135 -5.62 1.85 -14.03
N GLU A 136 -5.15 2.57 -15.03
CA GLU A 136 -3.74 2.88 -15.25
C GLU A 136 -3.06 3.49 -14.00
N PRO A 137 -3.62 4.44 -13.24
CA PRO A 137 -3.01 4.96 -12.02
C PRO A 137 -2.73 3.89 -10.95
N ILE A 138 -3.56 2.86 -10.85
CA ILE A 138 -3.31 1.74 -9.91
C ILE A 138 -2.14 0.89 -10.39
N ARG A 139 -2.14 0.56 -11.68
CA ARG A 139 -1.06 -0.23 -12.30
C ARG A 139 0.30 0.45 -12.17
N THR A 140 0.38 1.74 -12.49
CA THR A 140 1.62 2.51 -12.39
C THR A 140 2.07 2.69 -10.94
N THR A 141 1.17 2.95 -10.00
CA THR A 141 1.48 3.00 -8.57
C THR A 141 2.13 1.71 -8.07
N LEU A 142 1.59 0.55 -8.47
CA LEU A 142 2.17 -0.75 -8.11
C LEU A 142 3.56 -0.94 -8.76
N GLY A 143 3.71 -0.61 -10.04
CA GLY A 143 4.97 -0.77 -10.77
C GLY A 143 6.08 0.17 -10.28
N TYR A 144 5.75 1.37 -9.87
CA TYR A 144 6.70 2.35 -9.32
C TYR A 144 7.02 2.10 -7.85
N GLY A 145 6.25 1.25 -7.17
CA GLY A 145 6.39 1.05 -5.74
C GLY A 145 5.96 2.28 -4.92
N GLN A 146 4.99 3.06 -5.42
CA GLN A 146 4.50 4.26 -4.73
C GLN A 146 3.68 3.91 -3.49
N VAL A 147 3.86 4.69 -2.43
CA VAL A 147 3.13 4.53 -1.17
C VAL A 147 1.62 4.83 -1.29
N ASN A 148 1.17 5.44 -2.37
CA ASN A 148 -0.19 5.99 -2.53
C ASN A 148 -1.30 4.96 -2.26
N THR A 149 -1.16 3.71 -2.71
CA THR A 149 -2.17 2.67 -2.47
C THR A 149 -2.29 2.34 -0.97
N LEU A 150 -1.19 2.36 -0.23
CA LEU A 150 -1.20 2.19 1.23
C LEU A 150 -1.91 3.36 1.92
N LEU A 151 -1.60 4.59 1.50
CA LEU A 151 -2.26 5.80 2.05
C LEU A 151 -3.75 5.80 1.73
N MET A 152 -4.14 5.40 0.53
CA MET A 152 -5.55 5.21 0.16
C MET A 152 -6.23 4.18 1.07
N ALA A 153 -5.58 3.06 1.37
CA ALA A 153 -6.13 2.05 2.27
C ALA A 153 -6.33 2.59 3.70
N PHE A 154 -5.43 3.42 4.20
CA PHE A 154 -5.57 4.08 5.50
C PHE A 154 -6.77 5.03 5.54
N VAL A 155 -6.90 5.89 4.54
CA VAL A 155 -8.04 6.82 4.43
C VAL A 155 -9.36 6.06 4.30
N VAL A 156 -9.42 5.07 3.43
CA VAL A 156 -10.64 4.25 3.22
C VAL A 156 -11.00 3.48 4.49
N ALA A 157 -10.02 3.00 5.25
CA ALA A 157 -10.25 2.33 6.53
C ALA A 157 -10.87 3.25 7.59
N ASP A 158 -10.57 4.55 7.55
CA ASP A 158 -11.19 5.54 8.43
C ASP A 158 -12.56 6.01 7.94
N LEU A 159 -12.76 6.10 6.62
CA LEU A 159 -14.01 6.57 6.03
C LEU A 159 -15.10 5.50 6.07
N LEU A 160 -14.77 4.28 5.64
CA LEU A 160 -15.73 3.20 5.48
C LEU A 160 -15.58 2.17 6.61
N PRO A 161 -16.69 1.68 7.19
CA PRO A 161 -16.64 0.51 8.05
C PRO A 161 -16.17 -0.71 7.25
N ASP A 162 -15.67 -1.74 7.92
CA ASP A 162 -15.46 -3.02 7.24
C ASP A 162 -16.81 -3.59 6.78
N ALA A 163 -16.84 -4.15 5.57
CA ALA A 163 -18.07 -4.70 4.97
C ALA A 163 -18.72 -5.84 5.80
N GLU A 164 -17.98 -6.41 6.76
CA GLU A 164 -18.42 -7.48 7.65
C GLU A 164 -18.87 -6.97 9.03
N GLY A 165 -18.98 -5.65 9.22
CA GLY A 165 -19.40 -5.06 10.50
C GLY A 165 -18.35 -5.18 11.60
N GLU A 166 -17.11 -5.47 11.26
CA GLU A 166 -16.02 -5.52 12.25
C GLU A 166 -15.87 -4.17 12.95
N ARG A 167 -15.74 -4.24 14.26
CA ARG A 167 -15.52 -3.06 15.10
C ARG A 167 -14.19 -2.44 14.76
N ARG A 168 -14.14 -1.13 14.54
CA ARG A 168 -12.88 -0.39 14.34
C ARG A 168 -11.92 -0.66 15.50
N ARG A 169 -10.69 -1.03 15.17
CA ARG A 169 -9.63 -1.24 16.16
C ARG A 169 -9.01 0.06 16.63
N LEU A 170 -8.98 1.08 15.78
CA LEU A 170 -8.44 2.41 16.05
C LEU A 170 -9.54 3.47 16.01
N PRO A 171 -9.41 4.56 16.76
CA PRO A 171 -10.29 5.71 16.62
C PRO A 171 -10.29 6.23 15.18
N GLN A 172 -11.44 6.70 14.71
CA GLN A 172 -11.58 7.29 13.39
C GLN A 172 -10.70 8.55 13.29
N GLY A 173 -9.99 8.71 12.18
CA GLY A 173 -9.06 9.81 11.92
C GLY A 173 -7.59 9.44 12.11
N VAL A 174 -7.28 8.45 12.95
CA VAL A 174 -5.88 8.06 13.26
C VAL A 174 -5.13 7.60 12.01
N LEU A 175 -5.74 6.76 11.18
CA LEU A 175 -5.09 6.27 9.95
C LEU A 175 -4.97 7.37 8.90
N THR A 176 -5.97 8.24 8.80
CA THR A 176 -5.93 9.42 7.91
C THR A 176 -4.84 10.40 8.38
N GLY A 177 -4.72 10.63 9.69
CA GLY A 177 -3.63 11.42 10.26
C GLY A 177 -2.26 10.84 9.93
N LEU A 178 -2.07 9.53 10.12
CA LEU A 178 -0.83 8.84 9.76
C LEU A 178 -0.53 8.95 8.26
N ALA A 179 -1.53 8.78 7.40
CA ALA A 179 -1.37 8.99 5.97
C ALA A 179 -0.94 10.42 5.63
N THR A 180 -1.52 11.42 6.30
CA THR A 180 -1.20 12.85 6.12
C THR A 180 0.24 13.18 6.54
N VAL A 181 0.72 12.55 7.60
CA VAL A 181 2.10 12.72 8.08
C VAL A 181 3.12 12.15 7.06
N ILE A 182 2.77 11.08 6.37
CA ILE A 182 3.63 10.52 5.30
C ILE A 182 3.57 11.39 4.04
N LYS A 183 2.38 11.87 3.66
CA LYS A 183 2.15 12.68 2.48
C LYS A 183 0.98 13.63 2.72
N LEU A 184 1.12 14.91 2.41
CA LEU A 184 0.12 15.92 2.73
C LEU A 184 -1.25 15.72 2.06
N THR A 185 -1.29 15.07 0.90
CA THR A 185 -2.54 14.88 0.12
C THR A 185 -3.70 14.25 0.91
N PRO A 186 -3.51 13.19 1.73
CA PRO A 186 -4.56 12.66 2.59
C PRO A 186 -5.14 13.65 3.61
N GLY A 187 -4.41 14.74 3.91
CA GLY A 187 -4.89 15.81 4.81
C GLY A 187 -6.19 16.47 4.36
N LEU A 188 -6.52 16.39 3.06
CA LEU A 188 -7.82 16.83 2.56
C LEU A 188 -8.98 16.10 3.24
N PHE A 189 -8.80 14.84 3.63
CA PHE A 189 -9.81 14.07 4.33
C PHE A 189 -9.97 14.47 5.80
N VAL A 190 -8.97 15.10 6.41
CA VAL A 190 -9.11 15.74 7.72
C VAL A 190 -10.12 16.90 7.61
N VAL A 191 -9.99 17.73 6.59
CA VAL A 191 -10.96 18.80 6.29
C VAL A 191 -12.35 18.21 6.03
N PHE A 192 -12.42 17.12 5.25
CA PHE A 192 -13.68 16.42 5.00
C PHE A 192 -14.33 15.93 6.31
N PHE A 193 -13.59 15.30 7.22
CA PHE A 193 -14.13 14.90 8.53
C PHE A 193 -14.69 16.08 9.32
N PHE A 194 -14.01 17.22 9.29
CA PHE A 194 -14.47 18.43 9.94
C PHE A 194 -15.81 18.91 9.35
N LEU A 195 -15.92 18.97 8.02
CA LEU A 195 -17.10 19.43 7.28
C LEU A 195 -18.32 18.52 7.53
N ILE A 196 -18.15 17.20 7.67
CA ILE A 196 -19.25 16.27 7.98
C ILE A 196 -19.54 16.17 9.48
N GLY A 197 -18.99 17.08 10.30
CA GLY A 197 -19.28 17.16 11.74
C GLY A 197 -18.54 16.14 12.61
N LYS A 198 -17.65 15.32 12.04
CA LYS A 198 -16.83 14.33 12.78
C LYS A 198 -15.58 14.99 13.37
N LYS A 199 -15.75 16.03 14.17
CA LYS A 199 -14.66 16.85 14.72
C LYS A 199 -13.59 16.04 15.46
N ARG A 200 -13.98 14.98 16.20
CA ARG A 200 -13.02 14.09 16.90
C ARG A 200 -12.14 13.27 15.95
N ALA A 201 -12.57 13.06 14.71
CA ALA A 201 -11.78 12.37 13.70
C ALA A 201 -10.88 13.32 12.92
N ALA A 202 -11.13 14.63 12.99
CA ALA A 202 -10.35 15.69 12.36
C ALA A 202 -9.24 16.26 13.29
N LEU A 203 -9.32 16.00 14.59
CA LEU A 203 -8.37 16.43 15.60
C LEU A 203 -7.47 15.29 16.07
#